data_0733bf12d3ee5b27adf1c8bb58b652c6
#
_entry.id   0733bf12d3ee5b27adf1c8bb58b652c6
#
_cell.length_a   1.000
_cell.length_b   1.000
_cell.length_c   1.000
_cell.angle_alpha   90.00
_cell.angle_beta   90.00
_cell.angle_gamma   90.00
#
_symmetry.space_group_name_H-M   'P 1'
#
loop_
_entity.id
_entity.type
_entity.pdbx_description
1 polymer ?
#
loop_
_entity_poly.entity_id
_entity_poly.type
_entity_poly.pdbx_seq_one_letter_code
_entity_poly.pdbx_strand_id
1 'polypeptide(L)' 'MRIGDHVIYHGIVLVLVGHEPMSVPDRRAQVEDPGSGERFDVPYDELEEMPPAPQGFDPAA' A
#
# COMPACT_ATOMS: atom_id res chain seq x y z
N MET A 1 5.98 -4.94 1.44
CA MET A 1 5.37 -3.85 0.63
C MET A 1 6.48 -3.04 -0.01
N ARG A 2 6.26 -2.63 -1.24
CA ARG A 2 7.21 -1.81 -1.98
C ARG A 2 6.53 -0.52 -2.43
N ILE A 3 7.32 0.50 -2.68
CA ILE A 3 6.82 1.75 -3.25
C ILE A 3 6.14 1.44 -4.57
N GLY A 4 4.93 1.95 -4.75
CA GLY A 4 4.11 1.68 -5.92
C GLY A 4 3.11 0.55 -5.75
N ASP A 5 3.24 -0.24 -4.69
CA ASP A 5 2.28 -1.32 -4.42
C ASP A 5 0.95 -0.75 -3.93
N HIS A 6 -0.10 -1.46 -4.27
CA HIS A 6 -1.40 -1.17 -3.70
C HIS A 6 -1.48 -1.75 -2.29
N VAL A 7 -2.02 -0.95 -1.39
CA VAL A 7 -2.19 -1.34 0.01
C VAL A 7 -3.61 -1.00 0.43
N ILE A 8 -4.07 -1.60 1.52
CA ILE A 8 -5.39 -1.36 2.05
C ILE A 8 -5.25 -0.70 3.42
N TYR A 9 -5.92 0.42 3.60
CA TYR A 9 -5.97 1.11 4.87
C TYR A 9 -7.43 1.32 5.25
N HIS A 10 -7.86 0.65 6.32
CA HIS A 10 -9.26 0.71 6.78
C HIS A 10 -10.27 0.48 5.65
N GLY A 11 -9.99 -0.52 4.82
CA GLY A 11 -10.87 -0.89 3.72
C GLY A 11 -10.72 -0.05 2.45
N ILE A 12 -9.82 0.92 2.46
CA ILE A 12 -9.62 1.79 1.31
C ILE A 12 -8.33 1.39 0.60
N VAL A 13 -8.41 1.23 -0.71
CA VAL A 13 -7.24 0.88 -1.52
C VAL A 13 -6.47 2.13 -1.87
N LEU A 14 -5.19 2.15 -1.50
CA LEU A 14 -4.30 3.27 -1.72
C LEU A 14 -3.01 2.76 -2.34
N VAL A 15 -2.16 3.66 -2.80
CA VAL A 15 -0.85 3.32 -3.35
C VAL A 15 0.23 3.78 -2.38
N LEU A 16 1.15 2.89 -2.06
CA LEU A 16 2.27 3.22 -1.19
C LEU A 16 3.27 4.08 -1.96
N VAL A 17 3.52 5.29 -1.47
CA VAL A 17 4.47 6.20 -2.12
C VAL A 17 5.72 6.44 -1.28
N GLY A 18 5.70 6.07 -0.02
CA GLY A 18 6.88 6.18 0.84
C GLY A 18 6.65 5.52 2.18
N HIS A 19 7.72 5.22 2.89
CA HIS A 19 7.63 4.74 4.27
C HIS A 19 8.95 4.97 5.00
N GLU A 20 8.87 5.03 6.33
CA GLU A 20 10.04 5.15 7.15
C GLU A 20 10.75 3.79 7.29
N PRO A 21 12.06 3.78 7.59
CA PRO A 21 12.81 2.53 7.78
C PRO A 21 12.26 1.69 8.92
N MET A 22 12.50 0.39 8.85
CA MET A 22 12.08 -0.54 9.90
C MET A 22 12.69 -0.23 11.27
N SER A 23 13.81 0.46 11.30
CA SER A 23 14.47 0.81 12.55
C SER A 23 13.77 1.94 13.30
N VAL A 24 12.82 2.61 12.67
CA VAL A 24 12.06 3.70 13.30
C VAL A 24 10.89 3.11 14.07
N PRO A 25 10.81 3.34 15.40
CA PRO A 25 9.62 2.94 16.17
C PRO A 25 8.39 3.66 15.64
N ASP A 26 7.27 2.96 15.63
CA ASP A 26 6.00 3.53 15.15
C ASP A 26 6.13 4.18 13.77
N ARG A 27 6.84 3.50 12.89
CA ARG A 27 7.08 4.03 11.55
C ARG A 27 5.80 4.33 10.81
N ARG A 28 5.87 5.34 9.99
CA ARG A 28 4.73 5.80 9.23
C ARG A 28 4.94 5.52 7.75
N ALA A 29 3.84 5.50 7.04
CA ALA A 29 3.85 5.31 5.60
C ALA A 29 3.11 6.45 4.94
N GLN A 30 3.57 6.83 3.76
CA GLN A 30 2.88 7.82 2.93
C GLN A 30 2.14 7.06 1.84
N VAL A 31 0.86 7.31 1.71
CA VAL A 31 0.02 6.66 0.73
C VAL A 31 -0.73 7.70 -0.08
N GLU A 32 -1.10 7.34 -1.29
CA GLU A 32 -1.81 8.24 -2.18
C GLU A 32 -3.10 7.59 -2.66
N ASP A 33 -4.16 8.37 -2.67
CA ASP A 33 -5.42 7.93 -3.27
C ASP A 33 -5.29 8.09 -4.79
N PRO A 34 -5.28 7.00 -5.56
CA PRO A 34 -5.11 7.11 -7.01
C PRO A 34 -6.27 7.80 -7.71
N GLY A 35 -7.43 7.86 -7.06
CA GLY A 35 -8.58 8.52 -7.66
C GLY A 35 -8.57 10.02 -7.51
N SER A 36 -8.06 10.53 -6.39
CA SER A 36 -8.07 11.96 -6.10
C SER A 36 -6.69 12.60 -6.12
N GLY A 37 -5.64 11.81 -6.02
CA GLY A 37 -4.27 12.30 -5.89
C GLY A 37 -3.92 12.80 -4.50
N GLU A 38 -4.82 12.67 -3.54
CA GLU A 38 -4.53 13.07 -2.17
C GLU A 38 -3.54 12.11 -1.53
N ARG A 39 -2.69 12.64 -0.68
CA ARG A 39 -1.69 11.86 0.06
C ARG A 39 -1.97 11.91 1.54
N PHE A 40 -1.70 10.79 2.19
CA PHE A 40 -1.93 10.64 3.62
C PHE A 40 -0.71 10.05 4.28
N ASP A 41 -0.48 10.44 5.53
CA ASP A 41 0.56 9.88 6.37
C ASP A 41 -0.13 9.02 7.42
N VAL A 42 0.09 7.72 7.37
CA VAL A 42 -0.63 6.75 8.19
C VAL A 42 0.36 5.81 8.89
N PRO A 43 -0.04 5.19 10.02
CA PRO A 43 0.81 4.18 10.65
C PRO A 43 1.04 3.00 9.71
N TYR A 44 2.30 2.63 9.52
CA TYR A 44 2.65 1.53 8.63
C TYR A 44 1.96 0.23 9.05
N ASP A 45 1.88 -0.02 10.35
CA ASP A 45 1.33 -1.27 10.87
C ASP A 45 -0.17 -1.42 10.64
N GLU A 46 -0.85 -0.35 10.28
CA GLU A 46 -2.28 -0.42 9.96
C GLU A 46 -2.55 -0.67 8.48
N LEU A 47 -1.50 -0.75 7.68
CA LEU A 47 -1.64 -1.07 6.26
C LEU A 47 -1.68 -2.59 6.07
N GLU A 48 -2.53 -3.02 5.15
CA GLU A 48 -2.58 -4.41 4.73
C GLU A 48 -2.07 -4.50 3.31
N GLU A 49 -1.29 -5.54 3.04
CA GLU A 49 -0.87 -5.79 1.67
C GLU A 49 -2.05 -6.29 0.87
N MET A 50 -2.21 -5.73 -0.31
CA MET A 50 -3.18 -6.24 -1.24
C MET A 50 -2.61 -7.51 -1.86
N PRO A 51 -3.34 -8.63 -1.83
CA PRO A 51 -2.83 -9.86 -2.41
C PRO A 51 -2.50 -9.67 -3.88
N PRO A 52 -1.41 -10.25 -4.38
CA PRO A 52 -1.14 -10.19 -5.81
C PRO A 52 -2.24 -10.90 -6.59
N ALA A 53 -2.41 -10.52 -7.84
CA ALA A 53 -3.33 -11.22 -8.72
C ALA A 53 -2.95 -12.72 -8.74
N PRO A 54 -3.94 -13.62 -8.85
CA PRO A 54 -3.63 -15.05 -8.89
C PRO A 54 -2.61 -15.37 -9.97
N GLN A 55 -1.48 -15.94 -9.56
CA GLN A 55 -0.39 -16.20 -10.50
C GLN A 55 -0.77 -17.24 -11.54
N GLY A 56 -1.62 -18.17 -11.17
CA GLY A 56 -2.08 -19.18 -12.10
C GLY A 56 -3.16 -18.70 -13.05
N PHE A 57 -3.64 -17.50 -12.86
CA PHE A 57 -4.67 -16.96 -13.71
C PHE A 57 -4.04 -16.31 -14.93
N ASP A 58 -4.35 -16.90 -16.08
CA ASP A 58 -3.90 -16.37 -17.35
C ASP A 58 -5.11 -16.31 -18.27
N PRO A 59 -5.64 -15.12 -18.53
CA PRO A 59 -6.82 -15.01 -19.37
C PRO A 59 -6.57 -15.44 -20.82
N ALA A 60 -5.31 -15.53 -21.21
CA ALA A 60 -4.97 -15.98 -22.55
C ALA A 60 -4.77 -17.50 -22.62
N ALA A 61 -4.77 -18.14 -21.49
CA ALA A 61 -4.61 -19.60 -21.45
C ALA A 61 -5.92 -20.28 -21.75
#